data_9dd468528f8c883244f806dd7e28366a
#
_entry.id   9dd468528f8c883244f806dd7e28366a
#
_cell.length_a   1.000
_cell.length_b   1.000
_cell.length_c   1.000
_cell.angle_alpha   90.00
_cell.angle_beta   90.00
_cell.angle_gamma   90.00
#
_symmetry.space_group_name_H-M   'P 1'
#
loop_
_entity.id
_entity.type
_entity.pdbx_description
1 polymer ?
#
loop_
_entity_poly.entity_id
_entity_poly.type
_entity_poly.pdbx_seq_one_letter_code
_entity_poly.pdbx_strand_id
1 'polypeptide(L)'
;LAHRARAIEIVKLPDSLNTTNKVAQLQTNLTANSPGKAEADSQQLSNLVHAKELPVMGRIAAGVPIEAISQISHNVAVPGYMLRNGGDHYALEVKGDSMIEEGINDGDIVVIKETKTAVNGDIVVALVKDSEATLKRFFYRGDAIALEAANPAYETKVMPSDQVKVQGRLVGLIRSY
;
A
#
# COMPACT_ATOMS: atom_id res chain seq x y z
N LEU A 1 11.85 -29.52 -30.38
CA LEU A 1 12.41 -29.46 -29.04
C LEU A 1 11.29 -29.09 -28.08
N ALA A 2 10.85 -30.05 -27.25
CA ALA A 2 9.73 -29.92 -26.34
C ALA A 2 10.12 -29.05 -25.13
N HIS A 3 9.41 -27.95 -24.91
CA HIS A 3 9.46 -27.20 -23.65
C HIS A 3 8.82 -28.03 -22.55
N ARG A 4 9.62 -28.54 -21.63
CA ARG A 4 9.13 -29.17 -20.40
C ARG A 4 8.59 -28.07 -19.47
N ALA A 5 7.28 -28.00 -19.29
CA ALA A 5 6.66 -27.26 -18.18
C ALA A 5 7.17 -27.92 -16.87
N ARG A 6 7.75 -27.14 -15.98
CA ARG A 6 8.07 -27.58 -14.63
C ARG A 6 6.77 -27.65 -13.84
N ALA A 7 6.28 -28.88 -13.63
CA ALA A 7 5.19 -29.09 -12.68
C ALA A 7 5.68 -28.74 -11.27
N ILE A 8 4.91 -27.94 -10.55
CA ILE A 8 5.13 -27.72 -9.12
C ILE A 8 4.66 -28.98 -8.42
N GLU A 9 5.61 -29.77 -7.88
CA GLU A 9 5.29 -30.93 -7.07
C GLU A 9 4.95 -30.45 -5.65
N ILE A 10 3.72 -30.71 -5.22
CA ILE A 10 3.29 -30.41 -3.85
C ILE A 10 3.94 -31.46 -2.93
N VAL A 11 5.01 -31.06 -2.25
CA VAL A 11 5.65 -31.87 -1.22
C VAL A 11 4.71 -31.94 -0.01
N LYS A 12 4.43 -33.16 0.46
CA LYS A 12 3.56 -33.46 1.59
C LYS A 12 3.85 -32.56 2.78
N LEU A 13 2.82 -31.81 3.24
CA LEU A 13 2.94 -31.00 4.46
C LEU A 13 3.32 -31.92 5.65
N PRO A 14 4.20 -31.46 6.55
CA PRO A 14 4.47 -32.17 7.81
C PRO A 14 3.19 -32.27 8.65
N ASP A 15 2.94 -33.42 9.26
CA ASP A 15 1.75 -33.71 10.08
C ASP A 15 1.60 -32.80 11.33
N SER A 16 2.56 -31.91 11.58
CA SER A 16 2.54 -30.94 12.67
C SER A 16 1.60 -29.72 12.48
N LEU A 17 0.95 -29.59 11.31
CA LEU A 17 -0.01 -28.52 11.03
C LEU A 17 -1.48 -28.97 11.15
N ASN A 18 -1.78 -30.02 11.92
CA ASN A 18 -3.15 -30.36 12.27
C ASN A 18 -3.66 -29.38 13.35
N THR A 19 -4.03 -28.19 12.91
CA THR A 19 -4.31 -26.98 13.74
C THR A 19 -5.67 -27.05 14.45
N THR A 20 -6.49 -28.07 14.21
CA THR A 20 -7.84 -28.15 14.76
C THR A 20 -7.88 -28.43 16.27
N ASN A 21 -6.82 -29.04 16.83
CA ASN A 21 -6.77 -29.34 18.28
C ASN A 21 -6.01 -28.30 19.12
N LYS A 22 -5.24 -27.41 18.49
CA LYS A 22 -4.46 -26.40 19.22
C LYS A 22 -5.24 -25.13 19.53
N VAL A 23 -6.26 -24.81 18.73
CA VAL A 23 -7.15 -23.67 18.95
C VAL A 23 -8.04 -23.90 20.18
N ALA A 24 -8.52 -25.13 20.38
CA ALA A 24 -9.35 -25.48 21.55
C ALA A 24 -8.56 -25.47 22.88
N GLN A 25 -7.25 -25.78 22.85
CA GLN A 25 -6.42 -25.76 24.07
C GLN A 25 -5.89 -24.36 24.43
N LEU A 26 -5.82 -23.43 23.46
CA LEU A 26 -5.48 -22.04 23.74
C LEU A 26 -6.62 -21.25 24.37
N GLN A 27 -7.89 -21.67 24.17
CA GLN A 27 -9.04 -21.03 24.78
C GLN A 27 -9.21 -21.36 26.26
N THR A 28 -8.67 -22.50 26.77
CA THR A 28 -8.81 -22.90 28.17
C THR A 28 -7.76 -22.33 29.12
N ASN A 29 -6.66 -21.77 28.61
CA ASN A 29 -5.59 -21.20 29.43
C ASN A 29 -5.65 -19.65 29.57
N LEU A 30 -6.65 -18.96 28.97
CA LEU A 30 -6.79 -17.51 28.99
C LEU A 30 -7.75 -16.98 30.06
N THR A 31 -8.26 -17.85 30.96
CA THR A 31 -9.23 -17.43 32.01
C THR A 31 -8.60 -17.04 33.36
N ALA A 32 -7.30 -16.88 33.44
CA ALA A 32 -6.66 -16.41 34.65
C ALA A 32 -5.65 -15.30 34.36
N ASN A 33 -6.10 -14.08 34.12
CA ASN A 33 -5.55 -12.81 34.62
C ASN A 33 -6.12 -11.60 33.87
N SER A 34 -6.87 -10.76 34.58
CA SER A 34 -7.32 -9.38 34.29
C SER A 34 -8.24 -9.20 33.06
N PRO A 35 -9.52 -8.83 33.24
CA PRO A 35 -10.51 -8.74 32.17
C PRO A 35 -10.32 -7.59 31.19
N GLY A 36 -9.35 -6.70 31.36
CA GLY A 36 -9.19 -5.50 30.52
C GLY A 36 -8.16 -5.60 29.38
N LYS A 37 -7.24 -6.56 29.43
CA LYS A 37 -6.13 -6.63 28.46
C LYS A 37 -6.36 -7.65 27.36
N ALA A 38 -7.07 -8.72 27.66
CA ALA A 38 -7.37 -9.79 26.69
C ALA A 38 -8.43 -9.38 25.64
N GLU A 39 -9.35 -8.49 25.99
CA GLU A 39 -10.36 -7.98 25.05
C GLU A 39 -9.76 -6.96 24.07
N ALA A 40 -8.80 -6.15 24.51
CA ALA A 40 -8.10 -5.20 23.66
C ALA A 40 -7.21 -5.92 22.63
N ASP A 41 -6.51 -6.97 23.03
CA ASP A 41 -5.66 -7.77 22.13
C ASP A 41 -6.48 -8.58 21.11
N SER A 42 -7.63 -9.13 21.52
CA SER A 42 -8.51 -9.85 20.59
C SER A 42 -9.19 -8.92 19.57
N GLN A 43 -9.56 -7.71 19.97
CA GLN A 43 -10.09 -6.69 19.07
C GLN A 43 -9.03 -6.17 18.09
N GLN A 44 -7.78 -6.03 18.52
CA GLN A 44 -6.68 -5.66 17.64
C GLN A 44 -6.38 -6.75 16.61
N LEU A 45 -6.38 -8.03 17.01
CA LEU A 45 -6.21 -9.14 16.08
C LEU A 45 -7.38 -9.23 15.07
N SER A 46 -8.61 -9.06 15.54
CA SER A 46 -9.78 -9.08 14.65
C SER A 46 -9.74 -7.94 13.64
N ASN A 47 -9.34 -6.73 14.06
CA ASN A 47 -9.19 -5.58 13.17
C ASN A 47 -8.07 -5.75 12.12
N LEU A 48 -7.06 -6.60 12.39
CA LEU A 48 -5.99 -6.91 11.44
C LEU A 48 -6.43 -7.94 10.38
N VAL A 49 -7.39 -8.79 10.70
CA VAL A 49 -7.87 -9.87 9.82
C VAL A 49 -9.06 -9.40 8.95
N HIS A 50 -9.86 -8.45 9.46
CA HIS A 50 -11.03 -7.95 8.72
C HIS A 50 -10.62 -6.98 7.60
N ALA A 51 -11.26 -7.14 6.44
CA ALA A 51 -11.13 -6.18 5.36
C ALA A 51 -11.82 -4.86 5.74
N LYS A 52 -11.19 -3.74 5.37
CA LYS A 52 -11.76 -2.40 5.47
C LYS A 52 -12.00 -1.84 4.08
N GLU A 53 -13.11 -1.17 3.88
CA GLU A 53 -13.37 -0.46 2.65
C GLU A 53 -12.63 0.87 2.62
N LEU A 54 -11.90 1.11 1.54
CA LEU A 54 -11.25 2.39 1.26
C LEU A 54 -11.83 3.03 0.00
N PRO A 55 -12.01 4.35 -0.01
CA PRO A 55 -12.40 5.05 -1.22
C PRO A 55 -11.25 5.05 -2.23
N VAL A 56 -11.54 4.74 -3.48
CA VAL A 56 -10.64 4.95 -4.62
C VAL A 56 -10.91 6.36 -5.15
N MET A 57 -9.96 7.27 -4.91
CA MET A 57 -10.05 8.70 -5.17
C MET A 57 -9.72 9.07 -6.62
N GLY A 58 -9.98 8.19 -7.58
CA GLY A 58 -9.70 8.40 -9.00
C GLY A 58 -8.38 7.81 -9.47
N ARG A 59 -7.88 8.32 -10.59
CA ARG A 59 -6.71 7.78 -11.30
C ARG A 59 -5.51 8.70 -11.15
N ILE A 60 -4.35 8.11 -10.86
CA ILE A 60 -3.09 8.84 -10.78
C ILE A 60 -2.17 8.46 -11.95
N ALA A 61 -1.74 9.46 -12.71
CA ALA A 61 -0.75 9.33 -13.77
C ALA A 61 0.31 10.44 -13.62
N ALA A 62 1.33 10.44 -14.47
CA ALA A 62 2.27 11.55 -14.50
C ALA A 62 1.58 12.82 -15.06
N GLY A 63 1.60 13.93 -14.26
CA GLY A 63 1.05 15.22 -14.68
C GLY A 63 -0.48 15.32 -14.67
N VAL A 64 -1.16 14.49 -13.85
CA VAL A 64 -2.62 14.58 -13.71
C VAL A 64 -3.00 15.75 -12.80
N PRO A 65 -3.99 16.60 -13.17
CA PRO A 65 -4.51 17.61 -12.28
C PRO A 65 -5.05 17.02 -10.98
N ILE A 66 -4.84 17.72 -9.85
CA ILE A 66 -5.26 17.25 -8.52
C ILE A 66 -6.78 17.02 -8.45
N GLU A 67 -7.56 17.77 -9.19
CA GLU A 67 -9.01 17.62 -9.26
C GLU A 67 -9.44 16.24 -9.77
N ALA A 68 -8.62 15.60 -10.61
CA ALA A 68 -8.91 14.27 -11.12
C ALA A 68 -8.79 13.16 -10.08
N ILE A 69 -8.11 13.42 -8.95
CA ILE A 69 -7.98 12.49 -7.83
C ILE A 69 -8.82 12.91 -6.61
N SER A 70 -9.70 13.86 -6.76
CA SER A 70 -10.55 14.38 -5.66
C SER A 70 -11.93 13.74 -5.62
N GLN A 71 -12.30 12.93 -6.60
CA GLN A 71 -13.64 12.31 -6.69
C GLN A 71 -13.55 10.83 -6.40
N ILE A 72 -14.38 10.36 -5.45
CA ILE A 72 -14.49 8.93 -5.16
C ILE A 72 -15.13 8.24 -6.37
N SER A 73 -14.42 7.28 -6.96
CA SER A 73 -14.92 6.47 -8.08
C SER A 73 -15.68 5.23 -7.60
N HIS A 74 -15.13 4.53 -6.63
CA HIS A 74 -15.69 3.34 -6.00
C HIS A 74 -14.95 3.04 -4.69
N ASN A 75 -15.35 1.98 -3.98
CA ASN A 75 -14.63 1.48 -2.81
C ASN A 75 -13.92 0.17 -3.13
N VAL A 76 -12.79 -0.06 -2.46
CA VAL A 76 -12.02 -1.32 -2.54
C VAL A 76 -11.86 -1.90 -1.13
N ALA A 77 -12.04 -3.21 -1.01
CA ALA A 77 -11.79 -3.93 0.24
C ALA A 77 -10.28 -4.17 0.41
N VAL A 78 -9.71 -3.68 1.50
CA VAL A 78 -8.28 -3.76 1.80
C VAL A 78 -8.09 -4.54 3.09
N PRO A 79 -7.18 -5.54 3.14
CA PRO A 79 -6.85 -6.23 4.38
C PRO A 79 -6.39 -5.26 5.47
N GLY A 80 -6.95 -5.37 6.67
CA GLY A 80 -6.68 -4.44 7.78
C GLY A 80 -5.19 -4.35 8.16
N TYR A 81 -4.41 -5.41 7.92
CA TYR A 81 -2.97 -5.39 8.19
C TYR A 81 -2.18 -4.40 7.29
N MET A 82 -2.70 -4.03 6.11
CA MET A 82 -2.11 -3.00 5.25
C MET A 82 -2.31 -1.59 5.84
N LEU A 83 -3.30 -1.42 6.71
CA LEU A 83 -3.68 -0.15 7.32
C LEU A 83 -3.07 0.04 8.72
N ARG A 84 -1.94 -0.60 8.97
CA ARG A 84 -1.22 -0.51 10.25
C ARG A 84 -0.73 0.92 10.50
N ASN A 85 -0.58 1.26 11.78
CA ASN A 85 -0.08 2.55 12.28
C ASN A 85 -1.08 3.70 12.25
N GLY A 86 -2.39 3.43 12.16
CA GLY A 86 -3.44 4.44 12.28
C GLY A 86 -3.38 5.53 11.19
N GLY A 87 -4.26 6.52 11.31
CA GLY A 87 -4.39 7.61 10.34
C GLY A 87 -5.28 7.25 9.15
N ASP A 88 -5.54 8.26 8.34
CA ASP A 88 -6.41 8.12 7.19
C ASP A 88 -5.68 7.46 6.02
N HIS A 89 -6.44 6.66 5.27
CA HIS A 89 -5.96 5.95 4.10
C HIS A 89 -6.96 6.13 2.96
N TYR A 90 -6.45 6.17 1.75
CA TYR A 90 -7.24 6.16 0.53
C TYR A 90 -6.56 5.30 -0.53
N ALA A 91 -7.25 5.02 -1.60
CA ALA A 91 -6.70 4.28 -2.73
C ALA A 91 -6.73 5.12 -4.00
N LEU A 92 -5.83 4.80 -4.93
CA LEU A 92 -5.77 5.40 -6.27
C LEU A 92 -5.57 4.29 -7.30
N GLU A 93 -6.22 4.40 -8.46
CA GLU A 93 -5.94 3.58 -9.62
C GLU A 93 -4.74 4.15 -10.37
N VAL A 94 -3.74 3.32 -10.64
CA VAL A 94 -2.52 3.73 -11.36
C VAL A 94 -2.81 3.77 -12.86
N LYS A 95 -2.35 4.83 -13.53
CA LYS A 95 -2.37 4.96 -14.97
C LYS A 95 -0.96 5.19 -15.51
N GLY A 96 -0.57 4.34 -16.48
CA GLY A 96 0.74 4.38 -17.12
C GLY A 96 1.77 3.47 -16.41
N ASP A 97 3.02 3.58 -16.82
CA ASP A 97 4.11 2.67 -16.51
C ASP A 97 5.31 3.33 -15.82
N SER A 98 5.14 4.56 -15.32
CA SER A 98 6.25 5.32 -14.74
C SER A 98 6.87 4.69 -13.48
N MET A 99 6.23 3.68 -12.88
CA MET A 99 6.67 3.00 -11.66
C MET A 99 6.82 1.49 -11.85
N ILE A 100 7.01 1.03 -13.09
CA ILE A 100 7.01 -0.39 -13.46
C ILE A 100 8.15 -1.19 -12.81
N GLU A 101 9.32 -0.59 -12.60
CA GLU A 101 10.46 -1.25 -11.94
C GLU A 101 10.24 -1.44 -10.43
N GLU A 102 9.30 -0.73 -9.82
CA GLU A 102 8.81 -1.01 -8.46
C GLU A 102 7.66 -2.03 -8.46
N GLY A 103 7.38 -2.65 -9.60
CA GLY A 103 6.30 -3.62 -9.77
C GLY A 103 4.90 -3.00 -9.76
N ILE A 104 4.78 -1.67 -9.91
CA ILE A 104 3.51 -0.96 -10.00
C ILE A 104 3.16 -0.76 -11.46
N ASN A 105 2.06 -1.38 -11.91
CA ASN A 105 1.64 -1.42 -13.30
C ASN A 105 0.38 -0.58 -13.54
N ASP A 106 0.10 -0.31 -14.81
CA ASP A 106 -1.17 0.28 -15.24
C ASP A 106 -2.36 -0.56 -14.75
N GLY A 107 -3.37 0.07 -14.16
CA GLY A 107 -4.56 -0.57 -13.60
C GLY A 107 -4.41 -1.10 -12.18
N ASP A 108 -3.23 -1.02 -11.55
CA ASP A 108 -3.08 -1.38 -10.15
C ASP A 108 -3.83 -0.40 -9.24
N ILE A 109 -4.33 -0.91 -8.12
CA ILE A 109 -4.84 -0.09 -7.01
C ILE A 109 -3.73 0.08 -5.97
N VAL A 110 -3.26 1.29 -5.77
CA VAL A 110 -2.29 1.62 -4.72
C VAL A 110 -3.00 2.13 -3.48
N VAL A 111 -2.63 1.57 -2.32
CA VAL A 111 -3.13 1.99 -1.00
C VAL A 111 -2.17 3.02 -0.43
N ILE A 112 -2.67 4.18 -0.13
CA ILE A 112 -1.91 5.36 0.31
C ILE A 112 -2.31 5.69 1.75
N LYS A 113 -1.31 5.83 2.61
CA LYS A 113 -1.47 6.44 3.93
C LYS A 113 -1.32 7.95 3.79
N GLU A 114 -2.32 8.72 4.23
CA GLU A 114 -2.25 10.17 4.26
C GLU A 114 -1.14 10.64 5.19
N THR A 115 -0.21 11.42 4.66
CA THR A 115 0.89 12.04 5.41
C THR A 115 1.46 13.21 4.64
N LYS A 116 2.02 14.18 5.35
CA LYS A 116 2.73 15.33 4.77
C LYS A 116 4.24 15.16 4.78
N THR A 117 4.74 14.03 5.32
CA THR A 117 6.17 13.76 5.46
C THR A 117 6.56 12.47 4.78
N ALA A 118 7.77 12.41 4.27
CA ALA A 118 8.37 11.22 3.65
C ALA A 118 9.87 11.17 3.94
N VAL A 119 10.46 9.99 3.83
CA VAL A 119 11.90 9.77 3.88
C VAL A 119 12.42 9.38 2.49
N ASN A 120 13.73 9.50 2.29
CA ASN A 120 14.34 9.13 1.01
C ASN A 120 14.06 7.68 0.64
N GLY A 121 13.59 7.46 -0.58
CA GLY A 121 13.20 6.16 -1.11
C GLY A 121 11.72 5.81 -0.93
N ASP A 122 10.96 6.57 -0.14
CA ASP A 122 9.50 6.35 -0.07
C ASP A 122 8.84 6.58 -1.43
N ILE A 123 7.87 5.73 -1.76
CA ILE A 123 6.97 5.98 -2.90
C ILE A 123 5.81 6.84 -2.38
N VAL A 124 5.66 8.03 -2.95
CA VAL A 124 4.70 9.03 -2.47
C VAL A 124 3.77 9.52 -3.56
N VAL A 125 2.58 9.91 -3.15
CA VAL A 125 1.74 10.83 -3.92
C VAL A 125 2.21 12.24 -3.60
N ALA A 126 2.76 12.92 -4.59
CA ALA A 126 3.25 14.28 -4.47
C ALA A 126 2.39 15.23 -5.31
N LEU A 127 2.03 16.38 -4.72
CA LEU A 127 1.43 17.50 -5.41
C LEU A 127 2.54 18.47 -5.82
N VAL A 128 2.66 18.72 -7.11
CA VAL A 128 3.67 19.58 -7.73
C VAL A 128 3.02 20.90 -8.13
N LYS A 129 3.62 22.02 -7.69
CA LYS A 129 3.15 23.41 -7.98
C LYS A 129 1.67 23.60 -7.70
N ASP A 130 1.15 22.93 -6.69
CA ASP A 130 -0.26 22.97 -6.27
C ASP A 130 -1.28 22.59 -7.35
N SER A 131 -0.87 21.95 -8.43
CA SER A 131 -1.73 21.64 -9.56
C SER A 131 -1.65 20.19 -10.05
N GLU A 132 -0.48 19.57 -10.02
CA GLU A 132 -0.25 18.25 -10.60
C GLU A 132 0.03 17.21 -9.52
N ALA A 133 -0.77 16.15 -9.47
CA ALA A 133 -0.50 14.98 -8.63
C ALA A 133 0.32 13.93 -9.40
N THR A 134 1.26 13.28 -8.72
CA THR A 134 2.09 12.22 -9.30
C THR A 134 2.49 11.19 -8.26
N LEU A 135 2.70 9.92 -8.69
CA LEU A 135 3.25 8.85 -7.86
C LEU A 135 4.71 8.64 -8.27
N LYS A 136 5.65 8.87 -7.34
CA LYS A 136 7.10 8.81 -7.60
C LYS A 136 7.87 8.36 -6.36
N ARG A 137 9.12 7.95 -6.53
CA ARG A 137 10.10 7.85 -5.44
C ARG A 137 10.53 9.23 -5.00
N PHE A 138 10.52 9.45 -3.70
CA PHE A 138 10.86 10.72 -3.07
C PHE A 138 12.30 10.73 -2.59
N PHE A 139 13.06 11.79 -2.92
CA PHE A 139 14.39 12.03 -2.38
C PHE A 139 14.56 13.49 -2.01
N TYR A 140 14.80 13.73 -0.73
CA TYR A 140 15.14 15.06 -0.23
C TYR A 140 16.64 15.35 -0.44
N ARG A 141 16.95 16.47 -1.04
CA ARG A 141 18.31 16.91 -1.37
C ARG A 141 18.56 18.34 -0.88
N GLY A 142 18.45 18.57 0.44
CA GLY A 142 18.62 19.87 1.05
C GLY A 142 17.45 20.83 0.76
N ASP A 143 17.63 21.80 -0.12
CA ASP A 143 16.61 22.77 -0.55
C ASP A 143 15.74 22.29 -1.71
N ALA A 144 16.06 21.13 -2.27
CA ALA A 144 15.35 20.55 -3.40
C ALA A 144 14.78 19.16 -3.09
N ILE A 145 13.76 18.77 -3.85
CA ILE A 145 13.18 17.44 -3.87
C ILE A 145 13.34 16.84 -5.26
N ALA A 146 13.87 15.62 -5.32
CA ALA A 146 13.88 14.83 -6.54
C ALA A 146 12.69 13.85 -6.47
N LEU A 147 11.85 13.88 -7.50
CA LEU A 147 10.78 12.93 -7.76
C LEU A 147 11.22 12.03 -8.91
N GLU A 148 11.58 10.79 -8.57
CA GLU A 148 12.16 9.84 -9.48
C GLU A 148 11.12 8.80 -9.92
N ALA A 149 11.00 8.60 -11.23
CA ALA A 149 10.24 7.49 -11.78
C ALA A 149 11.03 6.18 -11.61
N ALA A 150 10.33 5.07 -11.44
CA ALA A 150 10.89 3.73 -11.49
C ALA A 150 10.70 3.15 -12.90
N ASN A 151 11.18 3.88 -13.89
CA ASN A 151 11.21 3.52 -15.30
C ASN A 151 12.20 4.44 -16.02
N PRO A 152 13.25 3.91 -16.67
CA PRO A 152 14.28 4.70 -17.36
C PRO A 152 13.77 5.58 -18.50
N ALA A 153 12.56 5.31 -19.00
CA ALA A 153 11.93 6.13 -20.06
C ALA A 153 11.47 7.51 -19.53
N TYR A 154 11.49 7.72 -18.20
CA TYR A 154 11.05 8.95 -17.58
C TYR A 154 12.20 9.65 -16.86
N GLU A 155 12.31 10.95 -17.06
CA GLU A 155 13.33 11.76 -16.38
C GLU A 155 12.97 12.03 -14.92
N THR A 156 13.99 12.07 -14.07
CA THR A 156 13.86 12.52 -12.69
C THR A 156 13.61 14.02 -12.66
N LYS A 157 12.51 14.45 -12.03
CA LYS A 157 12.19 15.84 -11.82
C LYS A 157 12.79 16.34 -10.50
N VAL A 158 13.72 17.29 -10.59
CA VAL A 158 14.30 17.98 -9.41
C VAL A 158 13.74 19.39 -9.35
N MET A 159 13.19 19.77 -8.21
CA MET A 159 12.57 21.08 -8.04
C MET A 159 12.72 21.59 -6.59
N PRO A 160 12.58 22.90 -6.34
CA PRO A 160 12.59 23.48 -5.01
C PRO A 160 11.57 22.80 -4.08
N SER A 161 11.94 22.63 -2.82
CA SER A 161 11.11 21.90 -1.84
C SER A 161 9.75 22.56 -1.57
N ASP A 162 9.66 23.87 -1.74
CA ASP A 162 8.40 24.64 -1.61
C ASP A 162 7.38 24.34 -2.73
N GLN A 163 7.84 23.79 -3.86
CA GLN A 163 6.97 23.41 -5.00
C GLN A 163 6.44 21.98 -4.93
N VAL A 164 6.83 21.20 -3.90
CA VAL A 164 6.42 19.79 -3.75
C VAL A 164 5.77 19.58 -2.39
N LYS A 165 4.53 19.11 -2.40
CA LYS A 165 3.81 18.75 -1.17
C LYS A 165 3.49 17.27 -1.17
N VAL A 166 3.98 16.53 -0.19
CA VAL A 166 3.61 15.12 0.00
C VAL A 166 2.15 15.07 0.45
N GLN A 167 1.33 14.27 -0.24
CA GLN A 167 -0.08 14.02 0.09
C GLN A 167 -0.27 12.67 0.78
N GLY A 168 0.65 11.75 0.58
CA GLY A 168 0.61 10.44 1.18
C GLY A 168 1.73 9.53 0.72
N ARG A 169 1.87 8.41 1.42
CA ARG A 169 2.90 7.40 1.16
C ARG A 169 2.26 6.05 0.83
N LEU A 170 2.84 5.33 -0.12
CA LEU A 170 2.44 3.99 -0.48
C LEU A 170 2.63 3.03 0.71
N VAL A 171 1.60 2.25 1.02
CA VAL A 171 1.62 1.22 2.07
C VAL A 171 1.19 -0.15 1.57
N GLY A 172 0.58 -0.24 0.40
CA GLY A 172 0.17 -1.49 -0.21
C GLY A 172 -0.26 -1.33 -1.65
N LEU A 173 -0.39 -2.47 -2.33
CA LEU A 173 -0.82 -2.57 -3.72
C LEU A 173 -1.78 -3.75 -3.85
N ILE A 174 -2.83 -3.58 -4.64
CA ILE A 174 -3.80 -4.61 -4.98
C ILE A 174 -3.85 -4.72 -6.51
N ARG A 175 -3.71 -5.92 -7.02
CA ARG A 175 -3.80 -6.25 -8.44
C ARG A 175 -4.79 -7.38 -8.66
N SER A 176 -5.66 -7.19 -9.63
CA SER A 176 -6.55 -8.25 -10.13
C SER A 176 -6.10 -8.66 -11.53
N TYR A 177 -6.24 -9.95 -11.84
CA TYR A 177 -5.88 -10.54 -13.14
C TYR A 177 -7.13 -11.04 -13.86
#